data_46b9a32a21e6f6541e321a1086b8bab7
#
_entry.id   46b9a32a21e6f6541e321a1086b8bab7
#
_cell.length_a   1.000
_cell.length_b   1.000
_cell.length_c   1.000
_cell.angle_alpha   90.00
_cell.angle_beta   90.00
_cell.angle_gamma   90.00
#
_symmetry.space_group_name_H-M   'P 1'
#
loop_
_entity.id
_entity.type
_entity.pdbx_description
1 polymer ?
#
loop_
_entity_poly.entity_id
_entity_poly.type
_entity_poly.pdbx_seq_one_letter_code
_entity_poly.pdbx_strand_id
1 'polypeptide(L)'
;LHTTGPVLFKEEGVKSVIENNANAAFEEVSAKPGAPTMGMTVHNPTLSVGGTFDTPTLSGALYHQSTFNNLFIEGLSVTAGLRLDYEKISMKYNSLSTPINFGFDFHMAMGPTQINLSDQNMKAPASFVGKLSTDYVQLLPKFAIQYEWKNQNNVYATVTRGYRSGGYNIQMFSDLSQTELKNSMMNAIKESPTIGQDATWGATIIKMMDQMVPAKEIDVKTSTTYKPEYSWNYEVGSHLTLWEGRLWADVAAFYM
;
A
#
# COMPACT_ATOMS: atom_id res chain seq x y z
N LEU A 1 11.38 6.30 -10.60
CA LEU A 1 10.16 6.97 -11.03
C LEU A 1 9.91 8.14 -10.10
N HIS A 2 9.85 9.35 -10.66
CA HIS A 2 9.55 10.56 -9.91
C HIS A 2 8.07 10.85 -10.17
N THR A 3 7.21 10.59 -9.20
CA THR A 3 5.80 10.96 -9.28
C THR A 3 5.59 12.19 -8.42
N THR A 4 5.58 13.34 -9.05
CA THR A 4 5.14 14.60 -8.44
C THR A 4 3.78 14.97 -8.99
N GLY A 5 2.80 15.03 -8.13
CA GLY A 5 1.51 15.59 -8.48
C GLY A 5 0.68 15.78 -7.22
N PRO A 6 0.13 16.98 -6.97
CA PRO A 6 -0.89 17.14 -5.95
C PRO A 6 -2.14 16.39 -6.44
N VAL A 7 -2.60 15.42 -5.67
CA VAL A 7 -3.95 14.89 -5.85
C VAL A 7 -4.90 15.89 -5.21
N LEU A 8 -5.42 16.79 -6.04
CA LEU A 8 -6.45 17.75 -5.62
C LEU A 8 -7.80 17.06 -5.70
N PHE A 9 -8.36 16.70 -4.55
CA PHE A 9 -9.78 16.40 -4.47
C PHE A 9 -10.56 17.72 -4.37
N LYS A 10 -11.42 18.00 -5.32
CA LYS A 10 -12.38 19.12 -5.24
C LYS A 10 -13.46 18.77 -4.21
N GLU A 11 -13.61 19.33 -3.34
CA GLU A 11 -13.74 19.97 -2.04
C GLU A 11 -15.10 19.90 -1.35
N GLU A 12 -16.20 20.19 -2.02
CA GLU A 12 -17.54 20.10 -1.40
C GLU A 12 -17.90 18.66 -1.03
N GLY A 13 -17.44 17.67 -1.80
CA GLY A 13 -17.65 16.26 -1.52
C GLY A 13 -16.85 15.74 -0.34
N VAL A 14 -15.62 16.21 -0.09
CA VAL A 14 -14.77 15.70 1.00
C VAL A 14 -15.25 16.21 2.36
N LYS A 15 -15.64 17.49 2.44
CA LYS A 15 -16.21 18.06 3.64
C LYS A 15 -17.45 17.30 4.09
N SER A 16 -18.42 17.14 3.18
CA SER A 16 -19.66 16.41 3.47
C SER A 16 -19.42 14.93 3.79
N VAL A 17 -18.44 14.27 3.15
CA VAL A 17 -18.11 12.88 3.49
C VAL A 17 -17.51 12.77 4.89
N ILE A 18 -16.61 13.67 5.29
CA ILE A 18 -16.03 13.65 6.63
C ILE A 18 -17.11 13.89 7.69
N GLU A 19 -17.92 14.95 7.50
CA GLU A 19 -19.03 15.27 8.41
C GLU A 19 -20.05 14.14 8.51
N ASN A 20 -20.51 13.62 7.37
CA ASN A 20 -21.51 12.56 7.33
C ASN A 20 -21.01 11.26 7.93
N ASN A 21 -19.76 10.86 7.67
CA ASN A 21 -19.19 9.65 8.26
C ASN A 21 -19.01 9.78 9.78
N ALA A 22 -18.58 10.94 10.27
CA ALA A 22 -18.44 11.19 11.68
C ALA A 22 -19.82 11.22 12.38
N ASN A 23 -20.77 11.96 11.82
CA ASN A 23 -22.09 12.09 12.41
C ASN A 23 -22.88 10.77 12.34
N ALA A 24 -22.75 9.98 11.27
CA ALA A 24 -23.36 8.65 11.20
C ALA A 24 -22.82 7.69 12.28
N ALA A 25 -21.50 7.72 12.54
CA ALA A 25 -20.91 6.95 13.62
C ALA A 25 -21.40 7.43 15.01
N PHE A 26 -21.63 8.72 15.19
CA PHE A 26 -22.17 9.29 16.41
C PHE A 26 -23.66 8.96 16.59
N GLU A 27 -24.45 8.97 15.51
CA GLU A 27 -25.87 8.57 15.53
C GLU A 27 -26.04 7.12 15.97
N GLU A 28 -25.19 6.21 15.48
CA GLU A 28 -25.21 4.80 15.89
C GLU A 28 -24.98 4.63 17.40
N VAL A 29 -24.08 5.44 17.96
CA VAL A 29 -23.84 5.45 19.41
C VAL A 29 -25.01 6.09 20.16
N SER A 30 -25.52 7.21 19.67
CA SER A 30 -26.62 7.98 20.29
C SER A 30 -27.97 7.25 20.28
N ALA A 31 -28.11 6.23 19.44
CA ALA A 31 -29.33 5.40 19.41
C ALA A 31 -29.58 4.57 20.69
N LYS A 32 -28.55 4.43 21.53
CA LYS A 32 -28.67 3.68 22.80
C LYS A 32 -29.29 4.54 23.90
N PRO A 33 -30.21 4.00 24.71
CA PRO A 33 -30.81 4.75 25.81
C PRO A 33 -29.75 5.28 26.79
N GLY A 34 -29.76 6.58 27.06
CA GLY A 34 -28.82 7.25 27.96
C GLY A 34 -27.43 7.52 27.34
N ALA A 35 -27.24 7.26 26.05
CA ALA A 35 -26.03 7.63 25.36
C ALA A 35 -25.93 9.14 25.09
N PRO A 36 -24.70 9.68 24.93
CA PRO A 36 -24.53 11.07 24.55
C PRO A 36 -24.96 11.32 23.11
N THR A 37 -25.45 12.52 22.85
CA THR A 37 -25.59 13.04 21.48
C THR A 37 -24.36 13.83 21.13
N MET A 38 -23.78 13.52 19.96
CA MET A 38 -22.55 14.13 19.48
C MET A 38 -22.75 14.66 18.07
N GLY A 39 -22.11 15.78 17.77
CA GLY A 39 -22.15 16.40 16.44
C GLY A 39 -20.79 16.95 16.05
N MET A 40 -20.48 16.89 14.76
CA MET A 40 -19.27 17.45 14.19
C MET A 40 -19.61 18.34 13.01
N THR A 41 -18.93 19.47 12.92
CA THR A 41 -19.03 20.43 11.80
C THR A 41 -17.66 20.80 11.30
N VAL A 42 -17.39 20.63 10.01
CA VAL A 42 -16.13 21.03 9.36
C VAL A 42 -16.23 22.45 8.86
N HIS A 43 -15.29 23.31 9.28
CA HIS A 43 -15.30 24.74 8.94
C HIS A 43 -14.46 25.11 7.72
N ASN A 44 -13.62 24.19 7.23
CA ASN A 44 -12.80 24.45 6.05
C ASN A 44 -13.69 24.68 4.81
N PRO A 45 -13.51 25.79 4.07
CA PRO A 45 -14.13 25.95 2.77
C PRO A 45 -13.56 24.99 1.73
N THR A 46 -12.28 24.62 1.90
CA THR A 46 -11.53 23.76 1.00
C THR A 46 -10.59 22.84 1.78
N LEU A 47 -10.46 21.61 1.29
CA LEU A 47 -9.52 20.62 1.83
C LEU A 47 -8.62 20.13 0.69
N SER A 48 -7.32 20.15 0.88
CA SER A 48 -6.38 19.54 -0.05
C SER A 48 -5.62 18.40 0.63
N VAL A 49 -5.54 17.28 -0.07
CA VAL A 49 -4.67 16.17 0.30
C VAL A 49 -3.64 16.05 -0.82
N GLY A 50 -2.38 16.17 -0.48
CA GLY A 50 -1.30 16.10 -1.45
C GLY A 50 -0.10 15.37 -0.88
N GLY A 51 0.81 14.97 -1.76
CA GLY A 51 2.05 14.35 -1.32
C GLY A 51 3.06 14.25 -2.45
N THR A 52 4.32 14.19 -2.07
CA THR A 52 5.43 13.86 -2.96
C THR A 52 6.03 12.54 -2.53
N PHE A 53 6.21 11.64 -3.50
CA PHE A 53 6.78 10.33 -3.29
C PHE A 53 7.96 10.15 -4.24
N ASP A 54 9.12 9.85 -3.69
CA ASP A 54 10.32 9.57 -4.45
C ASP A 54 10.75 8.11 -4.13
N THR A 55 10.74 7.25 -5.15
CA THR A 55 10.98 5.82 -4.99
C THR A 55 12.20 5.35 -5.79
N PRO A 56 13.43 5.78 -5.41
CA PRO A 56 14.63 5.31 -6.08
C PRO A 56 14.87 3.83 -5.80
N THR A 57 15.28 3.12 -6.86
CA THR A 57 15.70 1.72 -6.81
C THR A 57 17.14 1.63 -7.25
N LEU A 58 17.96 0.95 -6.46
CA LEU A 58 19.32 0.52 -6.82
C LEU A 58 19.29 -0.98 -7.01
N SER A 59 19.73 -1.46 -8.18
CA SER A 59 19.81 -2.89 -8.46
C SER A 59 21.15 -3.26 -9.08
N GLY A 60 21.58 -4.50 -8.83
CA GLY A 60 22.75 -5.10 -9.42
C GLY A 60 22.55 -6.61 -9.54
N ALA A 61 23.17 -7.22 -10.55
CA ALA A 61 23.03 -8.64 -10.78
C ALA A 61 24.38 -9.26 -11.14
N LEU A 62 24.59 -10.49 -10.66
CA LEU A 62 25.68 -11.37 -11.09
C LEU A 62 25.04 -12.64 -11.65
N TYR A 63 25.53 -13.11 -12.80
CA TYR A 63 25.03 -14.34 -13.39
C TYR A 63 26.15 -15.18 -13.96
N HIS A 64 25.94 -16.49 -13.97
CA HIS A 64 26.78 -17.47 -14.66
C HIS A 64 25.87 -18.48 -15.35
N GLN A 65 26.26 -18.86 -16.56
CA GLN A 65 25.58 -19.90 -17.32
C GLN A 65 26.63 -20.77 -18.02
N SER A 66 26.47 -22.08 -17.95
CA SER A 66 27.28 -23.06 -18.67
C SER A 66 26.37 -23.92 -19.53
N THR A 67 26.82 -24.17 -20.78
CA THR A 67 26.17 -25.09 -21.71
C THR A 67 27.15 -26.20 -22.05
N PHE A 68 26.70 -27.42 -21.88
CA PHE A 68 27.43 -28.64 -22.21
C PHE A 68 26.81 -29.23 -23.46
N ASN A 69 27.55 -29.16 -24.58
CA ASN A 69 27.12 -29.68 -25.88
C ASN A 69 27.55 -31.12 -26.04
N ASN A 70 26.74 -31.90 -26.76
CA ASN A 70 26.98 -33.31 -27.04
C ASN A 70 27.17 -34.15 -25.75
N LEU A 71 26.44 -33.81 -24.70
CA LEU A 71 26.48 -34.50 -23.42
C LEU A 71 25.78 -35.86 -23.57
N PHE A 72 26.52 -36.94 -23.36
CA PHE A 72 26.11 -38.36 -23.51
C PHE A 72 25.79 -38.82 -24.95
N ILE A 73 25.11 -37.98 -25.75
CA ILE A 73 24.77 -38.27 -27.15
C ILE A 73 25.01 -37.04 -28.02
N GLU A 74 25.34 -37.26 -29.30
CA GLU A 74 25.51 -36.19 -30.28
C GLU A 74 24.20 -35.43 -30.47
N GLY A 75 24.27 -34.10 -30.49
CA GLY A 75 23.10 -33.22 -30.62
C GLY A 75 22.41 -32.85 -29.29
N LEU A 76 22.76 -33.52 -28.19
CA LEU A 76 22.18 -33.18 -26.88
C LEU A 76 22.99 -32.08 -26.18
N SER A 77 22.31 -30.98 -25.87
CA SER A 77 22.86 -29.86 -25.09
C SER A 77 22.13 -29.67 -23.79
N VAL A 78 22.84 -29.46 -22.69
CA VAL A 78 22.29 -29.17 -21.36
C VAL A 78 22.84 -27.85 -20.89
N THR A 79 21.97 -26.94 -20.50
CA THR A 79 22.36 -25.64 -19.97
C THR A 79 21.94 -25.54 -18.49
N ALA A 80 22.86 -25.12 -17.64
CA ALA A 80 22.59 -24.72 -16.27
C ALA A 80 23.03 -23.28 -16.04
N GLY A 81 22.17 -22.47 -15.50
CA GLY A 81 22.42 -21.06 -15.22
C GLY A 81 21.95 -20.68 -13.84
N LEU A 82 22.61 -19.68 -13.27
CA LEU A 82 22.27 -19.10 -12.00
C LEU A 82 22.47 -17.59 -12.07
N ARG A 83 21.48 -16.85 -11.66
CA ARG A 83 21.54 -15.39 -11.51
C ARG A 83 21.21 -15.01 -10.08
N LEU A 84 22.04 -14.14 -9.51
CA LEU A 84 21.86 -13.54 -8.20
C LEU A 84 21.56 -12.05 -8.41
N ASP A 85 20.40 -11.61 -8.03
CA ASP A 85 19.99 -10.21 -8.08
C ASP A 85 19.97 -9.64 -6.68
N TYR A 86 20.51 -8.44 -6.54
CA TYR A 86 20.34 -7.58 -5.36
C TYR A 86 19.55 -6.37 -5.77
N GLU A 87 18.57 -6.01 -4.98
CA GLU A 87 17.73 -4.85 -5.21
C GLU A 87 17.47 -4.13 -3.88
N LYS A 88 17.73 -2.82 -3.86
CA LYS A 88 17.41 -1.93 -2.75
C LYS A 88 16.41 -0.90 -3.22
N ILE A 89 15.24 -0.91 -2.61
CA ILE A 89 14.14 0.01 -2.91
C ILE A 89 14.00 0.95 -1.73
N SER A 90 13.97 2.23 -2.01
CA SER A 90 13.73 3.26 -0.99
C SER A 90 12.49 4.04 -1.35
N MET A 91 11.81 4.59 -0.36
CA MET A 91 10.72 5.54 -0.56
C MET A 91 10.91 6.70 0.39
N LYS A 92 11.02 7.92 -0.15
CA LYS A 92 10.85 9.15 0.60
C LYS A 92 9.44 9.64 0.37
N TYR A 93 8.76 9.97 1.43
CA TYR A 93 7.39 10.44 1.34
C TYR A 93 7.21 11.70 2.17
N ASN A 94 6.43 12.61 1.62
CA ASN A 94 6.00 13.83 2.28
C ASN A 94 4.53 14.04 1.88
N SER A 95 3.62 13.48 2.67
CA SER A 95 2.19 13.59 2.47
C SER A 95 1.66 14.62 3.47
N LEU A 96 1.22 15.76 2.95
CA LEU A 96 0.67 16.86 3.73
C LEU A 96 -0.79 17.07 3.33
N SER A 97 -1.67 17.14 4.31
CA SER A 97 -3.04 17.59 4.10
C SER A 97 -3.26 18.97 4.71
N THR A 98 -4.24 19.69 4.20
CA THR A 98 -4.72 20.89 4.87
C THR A 98 -5.24 20.49 6.25
N PRO A 99 -4.81 21.13 7.34
CA PRO A 99 -5.39 20.89 8.66
C PRO A 99 -6.90 21.09 8.63
N ILE A 100 -7.65 20.15 9.19
CA ILE A 100 -9.10 20.31 9.30
C ILE A 100 -9.39 21.20 10.50
N ASN A 101 -10.12 22.28 10.23
CA ASN A 101 -10.74 23.10 11.28
C ASN A 101 -12.16 22.60 11.48
N PHE A 102 -12.52 22.26 12.70
CA PHE A 102 -13.81 21.68 12.99
C PHE A 102 -14.35 22.08 14.35
N GLY A 103 -15.67 22.00 14.46
CA GLY A 103 -16.40 22.08 15.72
C GLY A 103 -16.88 20.70 16.16
N PHE A 104 -17.00 20.53 17.46
CA PHE A 104 -17.56 19.33 18.07
C PHE A 104 -18.47 19.71 19.23
N ASP A 105 -19.66 19.11 19.25
CA ASP A 105 -20.67 19.29 20.26
C ASP A 105 -20.93 17.97 20.98
N PHE A 106 -21.02 18.02 22.30
CA PHE A 106 -21.30 16.89 23.16
C PHE A 106 -22.44 17.22 24.11
N HIS A 107 -23.51 16.44 24.06
CA HIS A 107 -24.66 16.58 24.92
C HIS A 107 -24.98 15.24 25.59
N MET A 108 -25.17 15.27 26.89
CA MET A 108 -25.55 14.08 27.66
C MET A 108 -26.47 14.45 28.83
N ALA A 109 -27.51 13.66 29.05
CA ALA A 109 -28.37 13.75 30.25
C ALA A 109 -27.96 12.66 31.25
N MET A 110 -27.58 13.04 32.46
CA MET A 110 -27.33 12.14 33.59
C MET A 110 -28.30 12.45 34.72
N GLY A 111 -29.47 11.80 34.67
CA GLY A 111 -30.56 12.12 35.58
C GLY A 111 -31.02 13.58 35.41
N PRO A 112 -31.03 14.39 36.49
CA PRO A 112 -31.42 15.81 36.39
C PRO A 112 -30.30 16.69 35.78
N THR A 113 -29.09 16.20 35.65
CA THR A 113 -27.95 16.98 35.17
C THR A 113 -27.85 16.90 33.65
N GLN A 114 -27.80 18.07 33.01
CA GLN A 114 -27.54 18.23 31.57
C GLN A 114 -26.08 18.63 31.37
N ILE A 115 -25.34 17.86 30.59
CA ILE A 115 -23.98 18.15 30.20
C ILE A 115 -24.02 18.65 28.76
N ASN A 116 -23.60 19.90 28.53
CA ASN A 116 -23.57 20.53 27.22
C ASN A 116 -22.18 21.16 27.06
N LEU A 117 -21.34 20.54 26.28
CA LEU A 117 -19.96 20.99 25.99
C LEU A 117 -19.81 21.19 24.49
N SER A 118 -19.13 22.24 24.11
CA SER A 118 -18.88 22.59 22.72
C SER A 118 -17.54 23.27 22.56
N ASP A 119 -16.84 22.93 21.49
CA ASP A 119 -15.69 23.65 21.00
C ASP A 119 -15.73 23.75 19.48
N GLN A 120 -15.75 24.96 18.95
CA GLN A 120 -15.88 25.23 17.51
C GLN A 120 -14.55 25.61 16.85
N ASN A 121 -13.42 25.56 17.58
CA ASN A 121 -12.15 26.07 17.11
C ASN A 121 -11.02 25.03 17.12
N MET A 122 -11.35 23.75 16.96
CA MET A 122 -10.37 22.69 16.96
C MET A 122 -9.67 22.54 15.60
N LYS A 123 -8.45 22.03 15.63
CA LYS A 123 -7.63 21.74 14.43
C LYS A 123 -7.07 20.34 14.49
N ALA A 124 -7.21 19.61 13.39
CA ALA A 124 -6.65 18.27 13.22
C ALA A 124 -5.72 18.25 11.99
N PRO A 125 -4.41 18.27 12.17
CA PRO A 125 -3.48 18.05 11.08
C PRO A 125 -3.42 16.56 10.73
N ALA A 126 -3.18 16.24 9.45
CA ALA A 126 -2.80 14.90 9.01
C ALA A 126 -1.58 15.02 8.11
N SER A 127 -0.45 14.51 8.56
CA SER A 127 0.78 14.59 7.79
C SER A 127 1.70 13.40 8.06
N PHE A 128 2.29 12.88 6.98
CA PHE A 128 3.31 11.85 7.04
C PHE A 128 4.55 12.33 6.31
N VAL A 129 5.68 12.40 7.02
CA VAL A 129 6.98 12.71 6.42
C VAL A 129 7.97 11.65 6.88
N GLY A 130 8.66 11.04 5.95
CA GLY A 130 9.64 10.04 6.32
C GLY A 130 10.35 9.38 5.15
N LYS A 131 11.15 8.37 5.50
CA LYS A 131 11.89 7.55 4.56
C LYS A 131 11.83 6.09 4.98
N LEU A 132 11.53 5.24 4.02
CA LEU A 132 11.60 3.79 4.16
C LEU A 132 12.66 3.23 3.22
N SER A 133 13.23 2.11 3.57
CA SER A 133 14.13 1.34 2.70
C SER A 133 13.96 -0.14 2.99
N THR A 134 13.98 -0.93 1.93
CA THR A 134 13.97 -2.38 1.99
C THR A 134 14.90 -2.92 0.91
N ASP A 135 15.50 -4.07 1.16
CA ASP A 135 16.38 -4.74 0.22
C ASP A 135 16.02 -6.22 0.10
N TYR A 136 16.31 -6.77 -1.06
CA TYR A 136 16.02 -8.14 -1.41
C TYR A 136 17.19 -8.74 -2.17
N VAL A 137 17.45 -10.02 -1.92
CA VAL A 137 18.38 -10.85 -2.69
C VAL A 137 17.57 -11.96 -3.34
N GLN A 138 17.72 -12.12 -4.66
CA GLN A 138 16.96 -13.06 -5.45
C GLN A 138 17.88 -14.06 -6.12
N LEU A 139 17.58 -15.35 -5.97
CA LEU A 139 18.29 -16.43 -6.64
C LEU A 139 17.39 -17.00 -7.74
N LEU A 140 17.86 -16.90 -8.99
CA LEU A 140 17.10 -17.22 -10.19
C LEU A 140 17.81 -18.30 -10.99
N PRO A 141 17.53 -19.59 -10.71
CA PRO A 141 18.07 -20.70 -11.47
C PRO A 141 17.40 -20.82 -12.84
N LYS A 142 18.18 -21.32 -13.81
CA LYS A 142 17.75 -21.70 -15.14
C LYS A 142 18.30 -23.07 -15.47
N PHE A 143 17.44 -23.94 -15.97
CA PHE A 143 17.82 -25.22 -16.54
C PHE A 143 17.19 -25.35 -17.92
N ALA A 144 17.97 -25.84 -18.89
CA ALA A 144 17.46 -26.13 -20.22
C ALA A 144 18.12 -27.39 -20.76
N ILE A 145 17.35 -28.14 -21.53
CA ILE A 145 17.80 -29.28 -22.32
C ILE A 145 17.32 -29.06 -23.74
N GLN A 146 18.20 -29.31 -24.69
CA GLN A 146 17.90 -29.18 -26.10
C GLN A 146 18.49 -30.39 -26.82
N TYR A 147 17.73 -30.94 -27.72
CA TYR A 147 18.21 -31.97 -28.64
C TYR A 147 18.09 -31.48 -30.07
N GLU A 148 19.23 -31.45 -30.78
CA GLU A 148 19.33 -31.00 -32.16
C GLU A 148 19.67 -32.20 -33.05
N TRP A 149 19.01 -32.29 -34.21
CA TRP A 149 19.26 -33.29 -35.23
C TRP A 149 19.38 -32.62 -36.61
N LYS A 150 19.42 -33.40 -37.66
CA LYS A 150 19.66 -32.93 -39.04
C LYS A 150 18.87 -31.65 -39.39
N ASN A 151 19.52 -30.75 -40.17
CA ASN A 151 18.95 -29.51 -40.69
C ASN A 151 18.60 -28.46 -39.60
N GLN A 152 19.33 -28.43 -38.50
CA GLN A 152 19.12 -27.49 -37.37
C GLN A 152 17.74 -27.64 -36.70
N ASN A 153 17.07 -28.76 -36.95
CA ASN A 153 15.85 -29.08 -36.22
C ASN A 153 16.18 -29.35 -34.75
N ASN A 154 15.41 -28.79 -33.84
CA ASN A 154 15.61 -29.05 -32.44
C ASN A 154 14.26 -29.09 -31.67
N VAL A 155 14.33 -29.76 -30.55
CA VAL A 155 13.33 -29.69 -29.49
C VAL A 155 14.05 -29.27 -28.22
N TYR A 156 13.38 -28.45 -27.45
CA TYR A 156 13.93 -27.97 -26.17
C TYR A 156 12.89 -27.97 -25.06
N ALA A 157 13.40 -28.05 -23.85
CA ALA A 157 12.63 -27.79 -22.64
C ALA A 157 13.43 -26.87 -21.71
N THR A 158 12.78 -25.90 -21.13
CA THR A 158 13.40 -24.97 -20.18
C THR A 158 12.58 -24.85 -18.90
N VAL A 159 13.30 -24.69 -17.80
CA VAL A 159 12.73 -24.35 -16.49
C VAL A 159 13.49 -23.17 -15.97
N THR A 160 12.77 -22.07 -15.70
CA THR A 160 13.38 -20.84 -15.20
C THR A 160 12.57 -20.27 -14.04
N ARG A 161 13.26 -19.73 -13.05
CA ARG A 161 12.62 -18.94 -12.00
C ARG A 161 12.76 -17.47 -12.34
N GLY A 162 11.62 -16.78 -12.34
CA GLY A 162 11.53 -15.33 -12.44
C GLY A 162 11.04 -14.71 -11.15
N TYR A 163 11.11 -13.39 -11.05
CA TYR A 163 10.52 -12.65 -9.95
C TYR A 163 9.98 -11.30 -10.43
N ARG A 164 9.02 -10.79 -9.68
CA ARG A 164 8.57 -9.42 -9.73
C ARG A 164 9.06 -8.72 -8.47
N SER A 165 9.68 -7.57 -8.63
CA SER A 165 10.21 -6.79 -7.51
C SER A 165 9.14 -6.45 -6.49
N GLY A 166 9.53 -6.49 -5.21
CA GLY A 166 8.77 -5.87 -4.15
C GLY A 166 8.79 -4.34 -4.24
N GLY A 167 8.21 -3.68 -3.27
CA GLY A 167 8.20 -2.21 -3.27
C GLY A 167 7.26 -1.61 -2.26
N TYR A 168 6.78 -0.40 -2.58
CA TYR A 168 5.87 0.36 -1.76
C TYR A 168 4.61 0.74 -2.54
N ASN A 169 3.44 0.46 -1.95
CA ASN A 169 2.15 0.86 -2.50
C ASN A 169 1.80 2.28 -2.00
N ILE A 170 1.99 3.27 -2.87
CA ILE A 170 1.70 4.67 -2.56
C ILE A 170 0.20 4.92 -2.34
N GLN A 171 -0.68 4.14 -2.95
CA GLN A 171 -2.13 4.31 -2.82
C GLN A 171 -2.60 4.11 -1.36
N MET A 172 -1.87 3.31 -0.59
CA MET A 172 -2.18 3.09 0.83
C MET A 172 -2.06 4.36 1.69
N PHE A 173 -1.36 5.39 1.21
CA PHE A 173 -1.29 6.67 1.91
C PHE A 173 -2.64 7.39 2.00
N SER A 174 -3.58 7.11 1.12
CA SER A 174 -4.95 7.62 1.26
C SER A 174 -5.60 7.09 2.54
N ASP A 175 -5.54 5.78 2.77
CA ASP A 175 -6.14 5.14 3.94
C ASP A 175 -5.40 5.52 5.23
N LEU A 176 -4.06 5.60 5.15
CA LEU A 176 -3.25 6.06 6.28
C LEU A 176 -3.58 7.50 6.66
N SER A 177 -3.75 8.39 5.68
CA SER A 177 -4.11 9.80 5.92
C SER A 177 -5.51 9.92 6.54
N GLN A 178 -6.48 9.11 6.12
CA GLN A 178 -7.80 9.08 6.74
C GLN A 178 -7.74 8.60 8.19
N THR A 179 -6.93 7.56 8.45
CA THR A 179 -6.74 7.05 9.82
C THR A 179 -6.06 8.08 10.71
N GLU A 180 -5.01 8.75 10.22
CA GLU A 180 -4.32 9.79 10.97
C GLU A 180 -5.21 10.99 11.23
N LEU A 181 -5.98 11.40 10.23
CA LEU A 181 -6.94 12.47 10.40
C LEU A 181 -7.94 12.16 11.53
N LYS A 182 -8.50 10.95 11.52
CA LYS A 182 -9.39 10.48 12.58
C LYS A 182 -8.72 10.53 13.95
N ASN A 183 -7.50 9.99 14.05
CA ASN A 183 -6.73 10.02 15.30
C ASN A 183 -6.44 11.46 15.74
N SER A 184 -6.06 12.35 14.83
CA SER A 184 -5.78 13.76 15.10
C SER A 184 -7.03 14.52 15.56
N MET A 185 -8.18 14.24 14.95
CA MET A 185 -9.45 14.84 15.38
C MET A 185 -9.84 14.39 16.80
N MET A 186 -9.66 13.10 17.09
CA MET A 186 -9.91 12.55 18.43
C MET A 186 -8.97 13.16 19.47
N ASN A 187 -7.68 13.34 19.12
CA ASN A 187 -6.72 14.00 20.01
C ASN A 187 -7.09 15.46 20.23
N ALA A 188 -7.49 16.20 19.20
CA ALA A 188 -7.93 17.58 19.34
C ALA A 188 -9.14 17.71 20.28
N ILE A 189 -10.09 16.78 20.23
CA ILE A 189 -11.22 16.76 21.18
C ILE A 189 -10.73 16.49 22.62
N LYS A 190 -9.80 15.57 22.80
CA LYS A 190 -9.24 15.25 24.12
C LYS A 190 -8.41 16.42 24.71
N GLU A 191 -7.76 17.20 23.84
CA GLU A 191 -6.96 18.36 24.23
C GLU A 191 -7.78 19.65 24.34
N SER A 192 -9.03 19.63 23.88
CA SER A 192 -9.92 20.79 23.96
C SER A 192 -10.12 21.25 25.42
N PRO A 193 -9.89 22.53 25.74
CA PRO A 193 -10.08 23.07 27.09
C PRO A 193 -11.54 22.98 27.57
N THR A 194 -12.48 23.03 26.65
CA THR A 194 -13.91 23.05 26.96
C THR A 194 -14.58 21.69 26.92
N ILE A 195 -13.88 20.65 26.41
CA ILE A 195 -14.41 19.29 26.30
C ILE A 195 -13.53 18.31 27.05
N GLY A 196 -12.42 17.89 26.47
CA GLY A 196 -11.58 16.85 27.05
C GLY A 196 -10.80 17.28 28.31
N GLN A 197 -10.50 18.57 28.44
CA GLN A 197 -9.84 19.16 29.61
C GLN A 197 -10.85 19.84 30.56
N ASP A 198 -12.16 19.68 30.35
CA ASP A 198 -13.15 20.16 31.31
C ASP A 198 -12.93 19.52 32.70
N ALA A 199 -12.88 20.35 33.73
CA ALA A 199 -12.49 19.94 35.09
C ALA A 199 -13.46 18.94 35.72
N THR A 200 -14.70 18.90 35.27
CA THR A 200 -15.76 18.05 35.84
C THR A 200 -15.98 16.79 35.00
N TRP A 201 -16.05 16.93 33.69
CA TRP A 201 -16.52 15.88 32.81
C TRP A 201 -15.45 15.37 31.82
N GLY A 202 -14.34 16.10 31.63
CA GLY A 202 -13.32 15.78 30.61
C GLY A 202 -12.82 14.35 30.67
N ALA A 203 -12.43 13.86 31.85
CA ALA A 203 -11.94 12.48 32.01
C ALA A 203 -13.00 11.42 31.65
N THR A 204 -14.28 11.69 31.96
CA THR A 204 -15.39 10.79 31.64
C THR A 204 -15.62 10.77 30.12
N ILE A 205 -15.62 11.94 29.49
CA ILE A 205 -15.81 12.07 28.04
C ILE A 205 -14.67 11.38 27.28
N ILE A 206 -13.40 11.61 27.65
CA ILE A 206 -12.25 10.95 27.05
C ILE A 206 -12.40 9.43 27.12
N LYS A 207 -12.75 8.88 28.29
CA LYS A 207 -12.94 7.45 28.45
C LYS A 207 -14.05 6.88 27.55
N MET A 208 -15.15 7.62 27.43
CA MET A 208 -16.26 7.24 26.54
C MET A 208 -15.82 7.29 25.08
N MET A 209 -15.14 8.35 24.67
CA MET A 209 -14.64 8.50 23.30
C MET A 209 -13.65 7.40 22.94
N ASP A 210 -12.73 7.03 23.83
CA ASP A 210 -11.76 5.94 23.58
C ASP A 210 -12.43 4.57 23.43
N GLN A 211 -13.56 4.35 24.08
CA GLN A 211 -14.35 3.12 23.92
C GLN A 211 -15.14 3.10 22.62
N MET A 212 -15.65 4.24 22.18
CA MET A 212 -16.47 4.36 20.96
C MET A 212 -15.61 4.44 19.69
N VAL A 213 -14.52 5.16 19.77
CA VAL A 213 -13.63 5.45 18.64
C VAL A 213 -12.17 5.23 19.06
N PRO A 214 -11.74 3.98 19.23
CA PRO A 214 -10.37 3.70 19.62
C PRO A 214 -9.39 4.20 18.58
N ALA A 215 -8.27 4.78 19.04
CA ALA A 215 -7.17 5.17 18.16
C ALA A 215 -6.61 3.94 17.46
N LYS A 216 -6.34 4.06 16.17
CA LYS A 216 -5.73 3.00 15.38
C LYS A 216 -4.25 3.30 15.21
N GLU A 217 -3.40 2.34 15.57
CA GLU A 217 -1.97 2.45 15.33
C GLU A 217 -1.67 2.49 13.82
N ILE A 218 -0.76 3.37 13.43
CA ILE A 218 -0.35 3.57 12.07
C ILE A 218 1.10 3.13 11.91
N ASP A 219 1.29 2.02 11.20
CA ASP A 219 2.61 1.58 10.73
C ASP A 219 2.70 1.75 9.21
N VAL A 220 3.32 2.86 8.80
CA VAL A 220 3.50 3.19 7.39
C VAL A 220 4.28 2.09 6.66
N LYS A 221 5.30 1.50 7.30
CA LYS A 221 6.13 0.47 6.69
C LYS A 221 5.32 -0.78 6.39
N THR A 222 4.65 -1.33 7.38
CA THR A 222 3.86 -2.57 7.22
C THR A 222 2.69 -2.35 6.26
N SER A 223 2.04 -1.19 6.30
CA SER A 223 0.89 -0.89 5.46
C SER A 223 1.24 -0.67 4.00
N THR A 224 2.44 -0.19 3.69
CA THR A 224 2.80 0.17 2.31
C THR A 224 3.72 -0.84 1.62
N THR A 225 4.49 -1.64 2.38
CA THR A 225 5.48 -2.55 1.81
C THR A 225 4.83 -3.83 1.27
N TYR A 226 5.19 -4.22 0.07
CA TYR A 226 4.89 -5.55 -0.49
C TYR A 226 6.17 -6.28 -0.87
N LYS A 227 6.14 -7.60 -0.70
CA LYS A 227 7.30 -8.48 -0.93
C LYS A 227 7.42 -8.84 -2.41
N PRO A 228 8.63 -9.26 -2.87
CA PRO A 228 8.80 -9.85 -4.19
C PRO A 228 7.92 -11.09 -4.37
N GLU A 229 7.39 -11.24 -5.57
CA GLU A 229 6.63 -12.41 -6.01
C GLU A 229 7.50 -13.24 -6.93
N TYR A 230 7.39 -14.56 -6.85
CA TYR A 230 8.17 -15.49 -7.64
C TYR A 230 7.29 -16.33 -8.55
N SER A 231 7.79 -16.61 -9.74
CA SER A 231 7.15 -17.53 -10.66
C SER A 231 8.17 -18.55 -11.20
N TRP A 232 7.70 -19.76 -11.46
CA TRP A 232 8.43 -20.74 -12.24
C TRP A 232 7.80 -20.81 -13.63
N ASN A 233 8.65 -20.65 -14.65
CA ASN A 233 8.25 -20.80 -16.03
C ASN A 233 8.80 -22.12 -16.56
N TYR A 234 7.90 -22.94 -17.09
CA TYR A 234 8.16 -24.20 -17.77
C TYR A 234 7.80 -24.02 -19.24
N GLU A 235 8.77 -24.25 -20.11
CA GLU A 235 8.55 -24.09 -21.55
C GLU A 235 9.07 -25.32 -22.28
N VAL A 236 8.30 -25.81 -23.27
CA VAL A 236 8.72 -26.85 -24.21
C VAL A 236 8.44 -26.34 -25.60
N GLY A 237 9.44 -26.44 -26.48
CA GLY A 237 9.28 -25.96 -27.83
C GLY A 237 10.11 -26.73 -28.82
N SER A 238 9.90 -26.43 -30.09
CA SER A 238 10.58 -27.05 -31.21
C SER A 238 10.77 -26.06 -32.35
N HIS A 239 11.95 -26.06 -32.93
CA HIS A 239 12.26 -25.36 -34.18
C HIS A 239 12.43 -26.41 -35.29
N LEU A 240 11.61 -26.33 -36.32
CA LEU A 240 11.52 -27.32 -37.36
C LEU A 240 11.76 -26.67 -38.73
N THR A 241 12.68 -27.26 -39.48
CA THR A 241 12.92 -26.98 -40.92
C THR A 241 12.41 -28.15 -41.71
N LEU A 242 11.31 -27.98 -42.43
CA LEU A 242 10.58 -29.01 -43.14
C LEU A 242 10.71 -28.81 -44.64
N TRP A 243 10.42 -29.88 -45.41
CA TRP A 243 10.42 -29.87 -46.88
C TRP A 243 11.68 -29.26 -47.51
N GLU A 244 12.84 -29.79 -47.09
CA GLU A 244 14.15 -29.37 -47.63
C GLU A 244 14.43 -27.85 -47.48
N GLY A 245 13.94 -27.26 -46.36
CA GLY A 245 14.15 -25.84 -46.09
C GLY A 245 13.09 -24.89 -46.66
N ARG A 246 11.99 -25.42 -47.19
CA ARG A 246 10.90 -24.60 -47.73
C ARG A 246 9.89 -24.12 -46.69
N LEU A 247 9.87 -24.77 -45.54
CA LEU A 247 8.95 -24.39 -44.44
C LEU A 247 9.72 -24.40 -43.12
N TRP A 248 9.59 -23.32 -42.38
CA TRP A 248 10.06 -23.20 -40.99
C TRP A 248 8.84 -23.13 -40.06
N ALA A 249 8.90 -23.90 -39.01
CA ALA A 249 7.84 -23.91 -37.98
C ALA A 249 8.45 -23.84 -36.59
N ASP A 250 8.05 -22.86 -35.82
CA ASP A 250 8.40 -22.68 -34.42
C ASP A 250 7.14 -22.88 -33.57
N VAL A 251 7.21 -23.83 -32.67
CA VAL A 251 6.10 -24.15 -31.77
C VAL A 251 6.59 -24.17 -30.34
N ALA A 252 5.90 -23.49 -29.44
CA ALA A 252 6.17 -23.53 -28.02
C ALA A 252 4.89 -23.59 -27.20
N ALA A 253 4.96 -24.30 -26.08
CA ALA A 253 3.97 -24.31 -25.04
C ALA A 253 4.64 -23.95 -23.70
N PHE A 254 3.98 -23.15 -22.90
CA PHE A 254 4.52 -22.72 -21.61
C PHE A 254 3.45 -22.76 -20.51
N TYR A 255 3.94 -22.92 -19.28
CA TYR A 255 3.16 -22.89 -18.06
C TYR A 255 3.91 -22.05 -17.01
N MET A 256 3.19 -21.14 -16.33
CA MET A 256 3.70 -20.31 -15.22
C MET A 256 2.85 -20.51 -13.97
#